data_cad564cca6fcf0578091bf6a5c537f7d
#
_entry.id   cad564cca6fcf0578091bf6a5c537f7d
#
_cell.length_a   1.000
_cell.length_b   1.000
_cell.length_c   1.000
_cell.angle_alpha   90.00
_cell.angle_beta   90.00
_cell.angle_gamma   90.00
#
_symmetry.space_group_name_H-M   'P 1'
#
loop_
_entity.id
_entity.type
_entity.pdbx_description
1 polymer ?
#
loop_
_entity_poly.entity_id
_entity_poly.type
_entity_poly.pdbx_seq_one_letter_code
_entity_poly.pdbx_strand_id
1 'polypeptide(L)'
;MAEQKPIISIDHVSMRFNLAKEKHESLKEYFVALLHGGVRFDEFFALDDVSFDIMPGDFYGLIGLNGSGKSTLLKVISGVYKPSAGSVTVNGTIAPLIELGAGFDMDLTARENIYLNGTVLGYTPKYIDSKFDDIVDFSELQDFLDVPLKNYSSGMVARLAFAVATMTKPDILIADEILSVGDFLFQEKCEKRMAELLSGGTTVILVSHSIDQIERMCNKVCLLYTSEAA
;
A
#
# COMPACT_ATOMS: atom_id res chain seq x y z
N MET A 1 8.64 9.76 -31.97
CA MET A 1 8.08 8.86 -30.94
C MET A 1 7.51 9.78 -29.88
N ALA A 2 6.22 9.70 -29.57
CA ALA A 2 5.63 10.51 -28.50
C ALA A 2 6.33 10.11 -27.19
N GLU A 3 6.84 11.07 -26.47
CA GLU A 3 7.44 10.88 -25.15
C GLU A 3 6.34 10.37 -24.22
N GLN A 4 6.43 9.11 -23.80
CA GLN A 4 5.43 8.49 -22.93
C GLN A 4 5.57 9.12 -21.55
N LYS A 5 4.50 9.78 -21.07
CA LYS A 5 4.51 10.41 -19.75
C LYS A 5 4.53 9.35 -18.64
N PRO A 6 5.29 9.55 -17.56
CA PRO A 6 5.26 8.66 -16.41
C PRO A 6 3.85 8.62 -15.79
N ILE A 7 3.45 7.47 -15.30
CA ILE A 7 2.21 7.30 -14.55
C ILE A 7 2.39 7.79 -13.11
N ILE A 8 3.60 7.63 -12.56
CA ILE A 8 4.02 8.23 -11.28
C ILE A 8 5.36 8.90 -11.51
N SER A 9 5.47 10.16 -11.10
CA SER A 9 6.72 10.92 -11.07
C SER A 9 6.99 11.38 -9.65
N ILE A 10 8.15 11.02 -9.13
CA ILE A 10 8.65 11.40 -7.81
C ILE A 10 9.83 12.33 -8.05
N ASP A 11 9.69 13.57 -7.61
CA ASP A 11 10.62 14.65 -7.91
C ASP A 11 11.14 15.29 -6.61
N HIS A 12 12.42 15.00 -6.28
CA HIS A 12 13.13 15.52 -5.11
C HIS A 12 12.36 15.38 -3.78
N VAL A 13 11.72 14.20 -3.58
CA VAL A 13 10.86 13.95 -2.42
C VAL A 13 11.70 13.69 -1.17
N SER A 14 11.46 14.53 -0.15
CA SER A 14 11.95 14.29 1.21
C SER A 14 10.79 14.22 2.18
N MET A 15 10.87 13.32 3.16
CA MET A 15 9.89 13.16 4.23
C MET A 15 10.58 13.19 5.59
N ARG A 16 10.23 14.20 6.38
CA ARG A 16 10.80 14.45 7.70
C ARG A 16 9.75 14.25 8.77
N PHE A 17 10.13 13.53 9.82
CA PHE A 17 9.34 13.39 11.04
C PHE A 17 10.05 14.08 12.20
N ASN A 18 9.26 14.78 13.01
CA ASN A 18 9.76 15.36 14.26
C ASN A 18 9.58 14.35 15.38
N LEU A 19 10.67 13.83 15.91
CA LEU A 19 10.67 12.94 17.06
C LEU A 19 10.84 13.79 18.33
N ALA A 20 9.80 13.82 19.19
CA ALA A 20 9.93 14.47 20.49
C ALA A 20 10.92 13.69 21.36
N LYS A 21 12.00 14.33 21.83
CA LYS A 21 12.99 13.71 22.73
C LYS A 21 12.42 13.38 24.10
N GLU A 22 11.43 14.12 24.54
CA GLU A 22 10.79 13.96 25.85
C GLU A 22 9.29 13.71 25.64
N LYS A 23 8.79 12.59 26.18
CA LYS A 23 7.36 12.35 26.28
C LYS A 23 6.82 13.18 27.43
N HIS A 24 6.12 14.26 27.14
CA HIS A 24 5.37 14.99 28.15
C HIS A 24 4.01 14.32 28.33
N GLU A 25 3.83 13.64 29.46
CA GLU A 25 2.57 12.92 29.76
C GLU A 25 1.45 13.84 30.21
N SER A 26 1.74 15.12 30.50
CA SER A 26 0.74 16.10 30.92
C SER A 26 0.89 17.44 30.20
N LEU A 27 -0.24 18.12 29.95
CA LEU A 27 -0.26 19.50 29.43
C LEU A 27 0.56 20.47 30.30
N LYS A 28 0.66 20.18 31.60
CA LYS A 28 1.41 21.01 32.56
C LYS A 28 2.92 20.89 32.34
N GLU A 29 3.43 19.69 32.07
CA GLU A 29 4.85 19.43 31.74
C GLU A 29 5.21 20.06 30.38
N TYR A 30 4.32 19.96 29.41
CA TYR A 30 4.49 20.62 28.10
C TYR A 30 4.62 22.14 28.25
N PHE A 31 3.76 22.79 29.08
CA PHE A 31 3.83 24.22 29.34
C PHE A 31 5.11 24.62 30.09
N VAL A 32 5.56 23.82 31.05
CA VAL A 32 6.83 24.06 31.79
C VAL A 32 8.02 23.91 30.86
N ALA A 33 8.04 22.92 29.99
CA ALA A 33 9.10 22.72 28.98
C ALA A 33 9.16 23.90 27.99
N LEU A 34 7.99 24.43 27.58
CA LEU A 34 7.90 25.60 26.71
C LEU A 34 8.51 26.86 27.35
N LEU A 35 8.37 27.03 28.67
CA LEU A 35 8.90 28.16 29.43
C LEU A 35 10.39 28.03 29.74
N HIS A 36 10.96 26.80 29.76
CA HIS A 36 12.35 26.52 30.18
C HIS A 36 13.32 26.17 29.06
N GLY A 37 12.99 26.42 27.81
CA GLY A 37 13.96 26.23 26.71
C GLY A 37 13.41 25.56 25.48
N GLY A 38 12.10 25.34 25.43
CA GLY A 38 11.40 24.76 24.29
C GLY A 38 11.47 23.23 24.22
N VAL A 39 10.49 22.65 23.58
CA VAL A 39 10.48 21.21 23.26
C VAL A 39 11.51 20.95 22.18
N ARG A 40 12.54 20.16 22.48
CA ARG A 40 13.56 19.75 21.50
C ARG A 40 13.02 18.59 20.70
N PHE A 41 12.96 18.77 19.38
CA PHE A 41 12.63 17.72 18.43
C PHE A 41 13.92 17.30 17.71
N ASP A 42 14.14 16.02 17.58
CA ASP A 42 15.10 15.50 16.62
C ASP A 42 14.38 15.29 15.30
N GLU A 43 14.93 15.84 14.24
CA GLU A 43 14.44 15.62 12.89
C GLU A 43 14.95 14.27 12.38
N PHE A 44 14.04 13.42 11.97
CA PHE A 44 14.34 12.14 11.33
C PHE A 44 13.89 12.18 9.89
N PHE A 45 14.82 12.02 8.96
CA PHE A 45 14.51 11.90 7.54
C PHE A 45 14.20 10.45 7.21
N ALA A 46 12.94 10.16 6.95
CA ALA A 46 12.52 8.85 6.46
C ALA A 46 12.74 8.70 4.95
N LEU A 47 12.72 9.81 4.22
CA LEU A 47 13.10 9.93 2.81
C LEU A 47 13.93 11.20 2.65
N ASP A 48 15.01 11.12 1.87
CA ASP A 48 15.89 12.25 1.60
C ASP A 48 16.21 12.30 0.09
N ASP A 49 15.68 13.34 -0.57
CA ASP A 49 15.93 13.68 -1.98
C ASP A 49 15.69 12.52 -2.98
N VAL A 50 14.57 11.83 -2.85
CA VAL A 50 14.22 10.66 -3.69
C VAL A 50 13.60 11.14 -5.01
N SER A 51 14.17 10.71 -6.16
CA SER A 51 13.66 11.05 -7.50
C SER A 51 13.69 9.85 -8.43
N PHE A 52 12.55 9.49 -9.02
CA PHE A 52 12.43 8.50 -10.10
C PHE A 52 11.03 8.52 -10.73
N ASP A 53 10.92 7.90 -11.91
CA ASP A 53 9.68 7.78 -12.66
C ASP A 53 9.26 6.32 -12.83
N ILE A 54 7.95 6.07 -12.74
CA ILE A 54 7.33 4.80 -13.06
C ILE A 54 6.49 4.98 -14.32
N MET A 55 6.72 4.12 -15.31
CA MET A 55 6.00 4.20 -16.57
C MET A 55 4.72 3.35 -16.54
N PRO A 56 3.70 3.69 -17.35
CA PRO A 56 2.51 2.86 -17.49
C PRO A 56 2.87 1.41 -17.87
N GLY A 57 2.29 0.43 -17.15
CA GLY A 57 2.51 -0.99 -17.37
C GLY A 57 3.81 -1.54 -16.76
N ASP A 58 4.56 -0.75 -15.99
CA ASP A 58 5.69 -1.27 -15.24
C ASP A 58 5.24 -2.18 -14.09
N PHE A 59 5.98 -3.26 -13.86
CA PHE A 59 5.99 -3.99 -12.59
C PHE A 59 7.23 -3.57 -11.81
N TYR A 60 7.04 -2.60 -10.91
CA TYR A 60 8.12 -1.87 -10.27
C TYR A 60 8.39 -2.42 -8.86
N GLY A 61 9.55 -3.02 -8.65
CA GLY A 61 9.98 -3.53 -7.34
C GLY A 61 10.59 -2.42 -6.48
N LEU A 62 10.18 -2.34 -5.23
CA LEU A 62 10.77 -1.45 -4.24
C LEU A 62 11.44 -2.30 -3.15
N ILE A 63 12.77 -2.29 -3.11
CA ILE A 63 13.57 -3.08 -2.18
C ILE A 63 14.38 -2.19 -1.25
N GLY A 64 14.80 -2.74 -0.13
CA GLY A 64 15.63 -2.04 0.87
C GLY A 64 15.51 -2.67 2.25
N LEU A 65 16.41 -2.33 3.14
CA LEU A 65 16.41 -2.80 4.53
C LEU A 65 15.17 -2.30 5.29
N ASN A 66 14.88 -2.92 6.44
CA ASN A 66 13.87 -2.40 7.34
C ASN A 66 14.28 -1.01 7.81
N GLY A 67 13.33 -0.06 7.81
CA GLY A 67 13.61 1.35 8.14
C GLY A 67 14.15 2.19 6.98
N SER A 68 14.36 1.64 5.77
CA SER A 68 14.86 2.42 4.61
C SER A 68 13.81 3.37 3.98
N GLY A 69 12.60 3.45 4.52
CA GLY A 69 11.57 4.39 4.05
C GLY A 69 10.58 3.83 3.04
N LYS A 70 10.61 2.52 2.70
CA LYS A 70 9.69 1.91 1.70
C LYS A 70 8.21 2.22 1.98
N SER A 71 7.72 1.88 3.16
CA SER A 71 6.32 2.12 3.54
C SER A 71 5.99 3.61 3.63
N THR A 72 6.96 4.45 4.01
CA THR A 72 6.80 5.91 3.98
C THR A 72 6.63 6.41 2.55
N LEU A 73 7.46 5.92 1.61
CA LEU A 73 7.36 6.28 0.20
C LEU A 73 6.03 5.84 -0.41
N LEU A 74 5.56 4.62 -0.09
CA LEU A 74 4.24 4.16 -0.54
C LEU A 74 3.10 5.03 -0.01
N LYS A 75 3.17 5.45 1.27
CA LYS A 75 2.18 6.37 1.86
C LYS A 75 2.22 7.77 1.22
N VAL A 76 3.39 8.24 0.80
CA VAL A 76 3.54 9.49 0.04
C VAL A 76 2.94 9.34 -1.36
N ILE A 77 3.26 8.25 -2.09
CA ILE A 77 2.70 7.97 -3.43
C ILE A 77 1.17 7.86 -3.36
N SER A 78 0.64 7.18 -2.35
CA SER A 78 -0.81 7.02 -2.14
C SER A 78 -1.52 8.28 -1.64
N GLY A 79 -0.79 9.39 -1.41
CA GLY A 79 -1.37 10.64 -0.92
C GLY A 79 -1.76 10.63 0.56
N VAL A 80 -1.41 9.58 1.32
CA VAL A 80 -1.64 9.50 2.77
C VAL A 80 -0.75 10.50 3.51
N TYR A 81 0.51 10.64 3.05
CA TYR A 81 1.44 11.63 3.56
C TYR A 81 1.74 12.68 2.50
N LYS A 82 1.75 13.94 2.93
CA LYS A 82 2.28 15.03 2.12
C LYS A 82 3.80 15.11 2.33
N PRO A 83 4.62 15.09 1.29
CA PRO A 83 6.07 15.20 1.44
C PRO A 83 6.47 16.53 2.09
N SER A 84 7.57 16.53 2.84
CA SER A 84 8.13 17.74 3.48
C SER A 84 8.81 18.65 2.45
N ALA A 85 9.36 18.07 1.38
CA ALA A 85 9.92 18.76 0.22
C ALA A 85 9.73 17.91 -1.03
N GLY A 86 9.83 18.53 -2.21
CA GLY A 86 9.60 17.89 -3.49
C GLY A 86 8.13 17.68 -3.82
N SER A 87 7.85 16.88 -4.82
CA SER A 87 6.49 16.60 -5.27
C SER A 87 6.32 15.19 -5.81
N VAL A 88 5.09 14.66 -5.70
CA VAL A 88 4.67 13.42 -6.35
C VAL A 88 3.50 13.73 -7.26
N THR A 89 3.64 13.34 -8.53
CA THR A 89 2.56 13.43 -9.52
C THR A 89 2.08 12.03 -9.85
N VAL A 90 0.79 11.78 -9.74
CA VAL A 90 0.14 10.50 -10.08
C VAL A 90 -0.89 10.74 -11.16
N ASN A 91 -0.75 10.02 -12.27
CA ASN A 91 -1.63 10.10 -13.44
C ASN A 91 -2.46 8.81 -13.56
N GLY A 92 -3.44 8.63 -12.67
CA GLY A 92 -4.32 7.47 -12.65
C GLY A 92 -4.93 7.19 -11.27
N THR A 93 -5.75 6.16 -11.22
CA THR A 93 -6.39 5.67 -10.00
C THR A 93 -5.47 4.70 -9.27
N ILE A 94 -5.29 4.88 -7.95
CA ILE A 94 -4.49 3.99 -7.11
C ILE A 94 -5.42 3.05 -6.33
N ALA A 95 -5.13 1.73 -6.39
CA ALA A 95 -5.62 0.77 -5.42
C ALA A 95 -4.48 0.37 -4.46
N PRO A 96 -4.44 0.92 -3.25
CA PRO A 96 -3.38 0.61 -2.30
C PRO A 96 -3.72 -0.68 -1.53
N LEU A 97 -2.84 -1.68 -1.64
CA LEU A 97 -2.81 -2.87 -0.80
C LEU A 97 -1.69 -2.74 0.25
N ILE A 98 -1.56 -1.57 0.88
CA ILE A 98 -0.49 -1.29 1.85
C ILE A 98 -0.80 -1.90 3.22
N GLU A 99 -2.08 -1.97 3.58
CA GLU A 99 -2.56 -2.60 4.81
C GLU A 99 -3.78 -3.45 4.45
N LEU A 100 -3.58 -4.77 4.32
CA LEU A 100 -4.67 -5.71 4.00
C LEU A 100 -5.78 -5.63 5.03
N GLY A 101 -6.99 -5.32 4.55
CA GLY A 101 -8.15 -5.16 5.42
C GLY A 101 -8.28 -3.77 6.04
N ALA A 102 -7.41 -2.80 5.70
CA ALA A 102 -7.64 -1.40 6.03
C ALA A 102 -8.98 -0.96 5.43
N GLY A 103 -9.88 -0.45 6.29
CA GLY A 103 -11.24 -0.09 5.90
C GLY A 103 -12.27 -1.21 6.07
N PHE A 104 -11.88 -2.40 6.51
CA PHE A 104 -12.82 -3.42 6.95
C PHE A 104 -13.34 -3.11 8.36
N ASP A 105 -14.63 -3.30 8.54
CA ASP A 105 -15.26 -3.30 9.86
C ASP A 105 -15.35 -4.75 10.36
N MET A 106 -14.65 -5.06 11.44
CA MET A 106 -14.55 -6.41 11.97
C MET A 106 -15.88 -6.93 12.56
N ASP A 107 -16.82 -6.04 12.89
CA ASP A 107 -18.14 -6.41 13.39
C ASP A 107 -19.14 -6.73 12.26
N LEU A 108 -18.84 -6.30 11.03
CA LEU A 108 -19.62 -6.62 9.83
C LEU A 108 -19.22 -7.97 9.25
N THR A 109 -20.15 -8.57 8.51
CA THR A 109 -19.93 -9.81 7.75
C THR A 109 -19.00 -9.56 6.54
N ALA A 110 -18.48 -10.65 5.92
CA ALA A 110 -17.71 -10.54 4.70
C ALA A 110 -18.51 -9.90 3.57
N ARG A 111 -19.77 -10.29 3.43
CA ARG A 111 -20.70 -9.70 2.46
C ARG A 111 -20.79 -8.19 2.62
N GLU A 112 -21.07 -7.71 3.84
CA GLU A 112 -21.19 -6.28 4.14
C GLU A 112 -19.88 -5.55 3.91
N ASN A 113 -18.73 -6.15 4.26
CA ASN A 113 -17.41 -5.57 4.03
C ASN A 113 -17.04 -5.46 2.54
N ILE A 114 -17.48 -6.40 1.69
CA ILE A 114 -17.31 -6.29 0.22
C ILE A 114 -17.97 -5.01 -0.29
N TYR A 115 -19.23 -4.75 0.12
CA TYR A 115 -19.95 -3.55 -0.27
C TYR A 115 -19.37 -2.28 0.34
N LEU A 116 -19.03 -2.32 1.63
CA LEU A 116 -18.42 -1.19 2.35
C LEU A 116 -17.13 -0.77 1.66
N ASN A 117 -16.21 -1.71 1.48
CA ASN A 117 -14.90 -1.43 0.92
C ASN A 117 -14.98 -1.04 -0.56
N GLY A 118 -15.82 -1.72 -1.34
CA GLY A 118 -16.09 -1.34 -2.73
C GLY A 118 -16.63 0.08 -2.85
N THR A 119 -17.51 0.50 -1.93
CA THR A 119 -18.04 1.87 -1.89
C THR A 119 -16.97 2.89 -1.50
N VAL A 120 -16.12 2.57 -0.52
CA VAL A 120 -14.97 3.41 -0.12
C VAL A 120 -14.01 3.61 -1.29
N LEU A 121 -13.80 2.56 -2.11
CA LEU A 121 -12.99 2.64 -3.34
C LEU A 121 -13.70 3.41 -4.48
N GLY A 122 -14.92 3.90 -4.25
CA GLY A 122 -15.67 4.72 -5.21
C GLY A 122 -16.53 3.94 -6.21
N TYR A 123 -16.74 2.63 -6.00
CA TYR A 123 -17.56 1.83 -6.89
C TYR A 123 -19.04 1.89 -6.54
N THR A 124 -19.89 1.82 -7.57
CA THR A 124 -21.34 1.78 -7.37
C THR A 124 -21.78 0.38 -6.92
N PRO A 125 -22.88 0.27 -6.11
CA PRO A 125 -23.41 -1.04 -5.71
C PRO A 125 -23.64 -1.99 -6.89
N LYS A 126 -24.19 -1.50 -8.00
CA LYS A 126 -24.41 -2.27 -9.21
C LYS A 126 -23.10 -2.86 -9.80
N TYR A 127 -22.00 -2.12 -9.70
CA TYR A 127 -20.70 -2.61 -10.15
C TYR A 127 -20.18 -3.69 -9.18
N ILE A 128 -20.33 -3.46 -7.89
CA ILE A 128 -19.95 -4.45 -6.85
C ILE A 128 -20.76 -5.74 -7.04
N ASP A 129 -22.08 -5.66 -7.28
CA ASP A 129 -22.94 -6.82 -7.59
C ASP A 129 -22.38 -7.63 -8.77
N SER A 130 -21.92 -6.94 -9.83
CA SER A 130 -21.38 -7.62 -11.02
C SER A 130 -20.04 -8.32 -10.79
N LYS A 131 -19.36 -8.02 -9.67
CA LYS A 131 -18.06 -8.57 -9.28
C LYS A 131 -18.13 -9.47 -8.03
N PHE A 132 -19.29 -9.52 -7.40
CA PHE A 132 -19.48 -10.19 -6.13
C PHE A 132 -19.06 -11.67 -6.17
N ASP A 133 -19.56 -12.41 -7.16
CA ASP A 133 -19.23 -13.82 -7.32
C ASP A 133 -17.75 -14.04 -7.60
N ASP A 134 -17.12 -13.20 -8.43
CA ASP A 134 -15.69 -13.23 -8.70
C ASP A 134 -14.86 -13.06 -7.41
N ILE A 135 -15.28 -12.12 -6.52
CA ILE A 135 -14.62 -11.86 -5.23
C ILE A 135 -14.74 -13.08 -4.32
N VAL A 136 -15.94 -13.63 -4.23
CA VAL A 136 -16.24 -14.79 -3.38
C VAL A 136 -15.46 -16.02 -3.83
N ASP A 137 -15.48 -16.31 -5.15
CA ASP A 137 -14.77 -17.45 -5.74
C ASP A 137 -13.24 -17.30 -5.60
N PHE A 138 -12.74 -16.08 -5.76
CA PHE A 138 -11.32 -15.82 -5.59
C PHE A 138 -10.88 -16.01 -4.15
N SER A 139 -11.63 -15.47 -3.19
CA SER A 139 -11.30 -15.54 -1.76
C SER A 139 -11.49 -16.93 -1.14
N GLU A 140 -12.30 -17.79 -1.77
CA GLU A 140 -12.67 -19.14 -1.28
C GLU A 140 -13.39 -19.09 0.07
N LEU A 141 -14.27 -18.08 0.25
CA LEU A 141 -14.97 -17.82 1.50
C LEU A 141 -16.48 -18.01 1.41
N GLN A 142 -16.96 -18.84 0.46
CA GLN A 142 -18.39 -19.05 0.17
C GLN A 142 -19.20 -19.40 1.44
N ASP A 143 -18.64 -20.28 2.28
CA ASP A 143 -19.33 -20.78 3.48
C ASP A 143 -19.29 -19.79 4.66
N PHE A 144 -18.53 -18.71 4.53
CA PHE A 144 -18.31 -17.74 5.61
C PHE A 144 -18.89 -16.35 5.35
N LEU A 145 -19.56 -16.13 4.22
CA LEU A 145 -20.00 -14.80 3.77
C LEU A 145 -20.83 -14.03 4.79
N ASP A 146 -21.66 -14.73 5.56
CA ASP A 146 -22.57 -14.13 6.53
C ASP A 146 -22.02 -14.20 7.97
N VAL A 147 -20.72 -14.49 8.12
CA VAL A 147 -20.01 -14.51 9.40
C VAL A 147 -19.25 -13.19 9.58
N PRO A 148 -19.33 -12.53 10.76
CA PRO A 148 -18.54 -11.32 11.05
C PRO A 148 -17.04 -11.56 10.97
N LEU A 149 -16.28 -10.58 10.43
CA LEU A 149 -14.84 -10.70 10.19
C LEU A 149 -14.01 -10.89 11.46
N LYS A 150 -14.51 -10.48 12.62
CA LYS A 150 -13.86 -10.75 13.92
C LYS A 150 -13.68 -12.24 14.23
N ASN A 151 -14.45 -13.10 13.55
CA ASN A 151 -14.37 -14.56 13.68
C ASN A 151 -13.46 -15.19 12.61
N TYR A 152 -12.88 -14.39 11.72
CA TYR A 152 -11.99 -14.86 10.68
C TYR A 152 -10.56 -15.00 11.19
N SER A 153 -9.81 -15.95 10.62
CA SER A 153 -8.35 -15.93 10.75
C SER A 153 -7.75 -14.75 9.97
N SER A 154 -6.54 -14.34 10.34
CA SER A 154 -5.82 -13.30 9.59
C SER A 154 -5.66 -13.65 8.12
N GLY A 155 -5.45 -14.93 7.79
CA GLY A 155 -5.38 -15.42 6.41
C GLY A 155 -6.70 -15.26 5.66
N MET A 156 -7.86 -15.53 6.29
CA MET A 156 -9.18 -15.32 5.67
C MET A 156 -9.45 -13.84 5.40
N VAL A 157 -9.13 -12.97 6.36
CA VAL A 157 -9.25 -11.50 6.17
C VAL A 157 -8.40 -11.04 5.01
N ALA A 158 -7.17 -11.51 4.93
CA ALA A 158 -6.24 -11.14 3.87
C ALA A 158 -6.67 -11.67 2.48
N ARG A 159 -7.22 -12.88 2.39
CA ARG A 159 -7.81 -13.44 1.15
C ARG A 159 -8.96 -12.56 0.66
N LEU A 160 -9.86 -12.16 1.56
CA LEU A 160 -10.98 -11.28 1.23
C LEU A 160 -10.48 -9.91 0.76
N ALA A 161 -9.55 -9.31 1.50
CA ALA A 161 -9.00 -7.99 1.20
C ALA A 161 -8.31 -7.96 -0.18
N PHE A 162 -7.50 -8.99 -0.48
CA PHE A 162 -6.87 -9.12 -1.79
C PHE A 162 -7.91 -9.28 -2.91
N ALA A 163 -8.93 -10.13 -2.71
CA ALA A 163 -10.00 -10.33 -3.68
C ALA A 163 -10.74 -9.02 -4.00
N VAL A 164 -11.12 -8.27 -2.95
CA VAL A 164 -11.81 -6.97 -3.10
C VAL A 164 -10.93 -5.95 -3.82
N ALA A 165 -9.67 -5.82 -3.44
CA ALA A 165 -8.79 -4.82 -4.03
C ALA A 165 -8.40 -5.14 -5.49
N THR A 166 -8.43 -6.42 -5.88
CA THR A 166 -8.11 -6.87 -7.24
C THR A 166 -9.34 -7.16 -8.10
N MET A 167 -10.56 -6.87 -7.60
CA MET A 167 -11.81 -7.04 -8.37
C MET A 167 -11.90 -6.12 -9.58
N THR A 168 -11.17 -5.04 -9.56
CA THR A 168 -11.15 -4.04 -10.64
C THR A 168 -9.78 -4.01 -11.30
N LYS A 169 -9.68 -3.29 -12.40
CA LYS A 169 -8.41 -2.96 -13.05
C LYS A 169 -8.05 -1.51 -12.71
N PRO A 170 -7.36 -1.24 -11.59
CA PRO A 170 -6.87 0.10 -11.32
C PRO A 170 -5.75 0.44 -12.31
N ASP A 171 -5.47 1.75 -12.49
CA ASP A 171 -4.31 2.17 -13.28
C ASP A 171 -3.01 1.81 -12.56
N ILE A 172 -3.02 1.91 -11.21
CA ILE A 172 -1.88 1.64 -10.35
C ILE A 172 -2.30 0.76 -9.18
N LEU A 173 -1.59 -0.34 -8.96
CA LEU A 173 -1.75 -1.23 -7.83
C LEU A 173 -0.49 -1.17 -6.97
N ILE A 174 -0.64 -0.87 -5.68
CA ILE A 174 0.46 -0.87 -4.71
C ILE A 174 0.31 -2.07 -3.80
N ALA A 175 1.31 -2.96 -3.81
CA ALA A 175 1.33 -4.21 -3.04
C ALA A 175 2.51 -4.20 -2.05
N ASP A 176 2.24 -4.17 -0.74
CA ASP A 176 3.25 -4.20 0.32
C ASP A 176 3.22 -5.55 1.03
N GLU A 177 4.21 -6.42 0.75
CA GLU A 177 4.39 -7.76 1.34
C GLU A 177 3.19 -8.73 1.22
N ILE A 178 2.23 -8.42 0.37
CA ILE A 178 0.92 -9.08 0.30
C ILE A 178 0.99 -10.48 -0.30
N LEU A 179 1.97 -10.73 -1.16
CA LEU A 179 2.11 -12.02 -1.83
C LEU A 179 2.62 -13.13 -0.89
N SER A 180 2.90 -12.80 0.37
CA SER A 180 3.27 -13.76 1.43
C SER A 180 2.05 -14.25 2.23
N VAL A 181 0.83 -13.82 1.88
CA VAL A 181 -0.38 -14.11 2.64
C VAL A 181 -1.05 -15.40 2.17
N GLY A 182 -1.56 -16.16 3.13
CA GLY A 182 -2.24 -17.43 2.86
C GLY A 182 -1.27 -18.61 2.72
N ASP A 183 -1.81 -19.73 2.25
CA ASP A 183 -1.01 -20.90 1.90
C ASP A 183 -0.38 -20.77 0.50
N PHE A 184 0.49 -21.70 0.17
CA PHE A 184 1.21 -21.71 -1.10
C PHE A 184 0.29 -21.64 -2.33
N LEU A 185 -0.84 -22.37 -2.31
CA LEU A 185 -1.78 -22.40 -3.45
C LEU A 185 -2.46 -21.03 -3.63
N PHE A 186 -2.78 -20.37 -2.54
CA PHE A 186 -3.37 -19.03 -2.61
C PHE A 186 -2.33 -17.99 -3.08
N GLN A 187 -1.07 -18.13 -2.68
CA GLN A 187 0.02 -17.29 -3.19
C GLN A 187 0.18 -17.40 -4.69
N GLU A 188 0.18 -18.62 -5.26
CA GLU A 188 0.21 -18.82 -6.72
C GLU A 188 -1.00 -18.15 -7.41
N LYS A 189 -2.20 -18.25 -6.79
CA LYS A 189 -3.42 -17.62 -7.30
C LYS A 189 -3.30 -16.08 -7.30
N CYS A 190 -2.69 -15.50 -6.25
CA CYS A 190 -2.38 -14.06 -6.19
C CYS A 190 -1.38 -13.64 -7.26
N GLU A 191 -0.27 -14.38 -7.43
CA GLU A 191 0.73 -14.10 -8.46
C GLU A 191 0.11 -14.12 -9.88
N LYS A 192 -0.74 -15.11 -10.15
CA LYS A 192 -1.47 -15.19 -11.43
C LYS A 192 -2.39 -13.99 -11.63
N ARG A 193 -3.14 -13.59 -10.60
CA ARG A 193 -4.03 -12.40 -10.68
C ARG A 193 -3.23 -11.13 -10.93
N MET A 194 -2.07 -10.98 -10.29
CA MET A 194 -1.17 -9.83 -10.52
C MET A 194 -0.65 -9.81 -11.96
N ALA A 195 -0.27 -10.95 -12.52
CA ALA A 195 0.15 -11.07 -13.93
C ALA A 195 -0.98 -10.72 -14.91
N GLU A 196 -2.23 -11.14 -14.60
CA GLU A 196 -3.42 -10.77 -15.40
C GLU A 196 -3.68 -9.25 -15.38
N LEU A 197 -3.58 -8.61 -14.20
CA LEU A 197 -3.73 -7.17 -14.06
C LEU A 197 -2.65 -6.42 -14.86
N LEU A 198 -1.40 -6.84 -14.75
CA LEU A 198 -0.28 -6.28 -15.50
C LEU A 198 -0.50 -6.41 -17.02
N SER A 199 -0.87 -7.59 -17.51
CA SER A 199 -1.18 -7.81 -18.93
C SER A 199 -2.35 -6.96 -19.41
N GLY A 200 -3.24 -6.57 -18.49
CA GLY A 200 -4.35 -5.63 -18.73
C GLY A 200 -3.93 -4.16 -18.74
N GLY A 201 -2.65 -3.84 -18.51
CA GLY A 201 -2.12 -2.47 -18.53
C GLY A 201 -2.03 -1.80 -17.16
N THR A 202 -2.39 -2.49 -16.07
CA THR A 202 -2.21 -1.99 -14.70
C THR A 202 -0.71 -1.88 -14.38
N THR A 203 -0.29 -0.75 -13.82
CA THR A 203 1.06 -0.58 -13.29
C THR A 203 1.11 -1.12 -11.86
N VAL A 204 2.12 -1.90 -11.51
CA VAL A 204 2.22 -2.51 -10.19
C VAL A 204 3.47 -2.02 -9.47
N ILE A 205 3.31 -1.57 -8.22
CA ILE A 205 4.43 -1.31 -7.30
C ILE A 205 4.42 -2.44 -6.26
N LEU A 206 5.48 -3.23 -6.22
CA LEU A 206 5.63 -4.35 -5.30
C LEU A 206 6.73 -4.06 -4.29
N VAL A 207 6.40 -4.13 -3.01
CA VAL A 207 7.39 -4.25 -1.94
C VAL A 207 7.44 -5.70 -1.49
N SER A 208 8.63 -6.29 -1.53
CA SER A 208 8.85 -7.65 -1.06
C SER A 208 10.24 -7.79 -0.45
N HIS A 209 10.34 -8.64 0.58
CA HIS A 209 11.63 -9.08 1.11
C HIS A 209 12.20 -10.28 0.35
N SER A 210 11.42 -10.92 -0.52
CA SER A 210 11.86 -12.04 -1.34
C SER A 210 12.50 -11.53 -2.64
N ILE A 211 13.81 -11.66 -2.76
CA ILE A 211 14.56 -11.30 -3.97
C ILE A 211 14.07 -12.14 -5.16
N ASP A 212 13.83 -13.45 -4.96
CA ASP A 212 13.34 -14.35 -6.01
C ASP A 212 12.00 -13.89 -6.60
N GLN A 213 11.12 -13.33 -5.75
CA GLN A 213 9.83 -12.80 -6.17
C GLN A 213 10.00 -11.51 -7.01
N ILE A 214 10.88 -10.62 -6.56
CA ILE A 214 11.23 -9.39 -7.30
C ILE A 214 11.83 -9.73 -8.66
N GLU A 215 12.78 -10.67 -8.73
CA GLU A 215 13.43 -11.09 -9.98
C GLU A 215 12.45 -11.72 -10.97
N ARG A 216 11.49 -12.51 -10.48
CA ARG A 216 10.49 -13.17 -11.34
C ARG A 216 9.43 -12.22 -11.87
N MET A 217 9.04 -11.22 -11.10
CA MET A 217 7.84 -10.42 -11.38
C MET A 217 8.16 -9.01 -11.87
N CYS A 218 9.24 -8.39 -11.38
CA CYS A 218 9.51 -6.98 -11.64
C CYS A 218 10.38 -6.78 -12.88
N ASN A 219 10.00 -5.82 -13.72
CA ASN A 219 10.80 -5.39 -14.86
C ASN A 219 11.73 -4.21 -14.52
N LYS A 220 11.46 -3.52 -13.42
CA LYS A 220 12.27 -2.44 -12.85
C LYS A 220 12.34 -2.55 -11.35
N VAL A 221 13.43 -2.08 -10.75
CA VAL A 221 13.65 -2.12 -9.32
C VAL A 221 14.26 -0.82 -8.83
N CYS A 222 13.78 -0.30 -7.71
CA CYS A 222 14.41 0.77 -6.95
C CYS A 222 14.93 0.22 -5.62
N LEU A 223 16.20 0.50 -5.34
CA LEU A 223 16.81 0.19 -4.05
C LEU A 223 16.77 1.45 -3.17
N LEU A 224 16.01 1.40 -2.09
CA LEU A 224 16.08 2.40 -1.02
C LEU A 224 17.08 1.98 0.04
N TYR A 225 18.00 2.88 0.37
CA TYR A 225 19.01 2.66 1.41
C TYR A 225 19.10 3.88 2.33
N THR A 226 19.58 3.67 3.56
CA THR A 226 19.83 4.75 4.51
C THR A 226 21.25 5.28 4.31
N SER A 227 21.48 6.57 4.56
CA SER A 227 22.80 7.20 4.46
C SER A 227 23.85 6.58 5.41
N GLU A 228 23.44 5.81 6.43
CA GLU A 228 24.33 5.07 7.32
C GLU A 228 24.85 3.75 6.73
N ALA A 229 24.30 3.31 5.58
CA ALA A 229 24.66 2.05 4.92
C ALA A 229 25.58 2.25 3.70
N ALA A 230 26.03 3.48 3.43
CA ALA A 230 26.90 3.83 2.31
C ALA A 230 28.35 4.03 2.77
#